data_1c65e7f99ca71fe70ce0d04e61647161
#
_entry.id   1c65e7f99ca71fe70ce0d04e61647161
#
_cell.length_a   1.000
_cell.length_b   1.000
_cell.length_c   1.000
_cell.angle_alpha   90.00
_cell.angle_beta   90.00
_cell.angle_gamma   90.00
#
_symmetry.space_group_name_H-M   'P 1'
#
loop_
_entity.id
_entity.type
_entity.pdbx_description
1 polymer ?
#
loop_
_entity_poly.entity_id
_entity_poly.type
_entity_poly.pdbx_seq_one_letter_code
_entity_poly.pdbx_strand_id
1 'polypeptide(L)'
;MNQEFSTTVSTTLVTQPLTVLSEEESLFAASVREFAEAEIKPYVREMDEAQKLRPEILAKCFELGLMGIEPGEEYGGSGGTFFMACLAIEELARVDPAVSVCVDVNNTLVINAFVNYASAGLRERYLPRLCQETIGAYCLSEAGSGSDAFALQTRAEDLGAHYRLNGRKMWITNGNEAGIFIVFANLDPAKGYKGITAFVVEKGFPGFSVGKKEDKLGIRASSTTELLFDDCLVPKENVLGEVGKGYKIAIETLNEGRIGIGAQMLGLAQGAFESALSYTKERKQFGQAIADFQGVQFQLADMAVKVEAARLMVYNAARLKDARQPFIKEAAMAKL
;
A
#
# COMPACT_ATOMS: atom_id res chain seq x y z
N MET A 1 51.80 2.78 39.26
CA MET A 1 50.38 3.15 39.28
C MET A 1 50.10 3.85 37.94
N ASN A 2 49.88 3.03 36.89
CA ASN A 2 49.58 3.50 35.53
C ASN A 2 48.08 3.49 35.34
N GLN A 3 47.50 4.66 35.19
CA GLN A 3 46.12 4.82 34.72
C GLN A 3 46.12 4.78 33.19
N GLU A 4 45.55 3.70 32.65
CA GLU A 4 45.24 3.62 31.23
C GLU A 4 43.97 4.46 30.99
N PHE A 5 44.08 5.52 30.24
CA PHE A 5 42.95 6.27 29.69
C PHE A 5 42.34 5.46 28.54
N SER A 6 41.23 4.81 28.80
CA SER A 6 40.38 4.21 27.74
C SER A 6 39.72 5.34 26.95
N THR A 7 40.23 5.61 25.76
CA THR A 7 39.60 6.49 24.78
C THR A 7 38.43 5.74 24.12
N THR A 8 37.23 5.93 24.64
CA THR A 8 36.01 5.53 23.95
C THR A 8 35.86 6.41 22.72
N VAL A 9 36.17 5.86 21.54
CA VAL A 9 35.85 6.50 20.26
C VAL A 9 34.33 6.47 20.13
N SER A 10 33.70 7.61 20.41
CA SER A 10 32.30 7.84 20.06
C SER A 10 32.21 7.90 18.53
N THR A 11 31.77 6.81 17.93
CA THR A 11 31.39 6.80 16.50
C THR A 11 30.13 7.67 16.39
N THR A 12 30.34 8.93 16.01
CA THR A 12 29.24 9.79 15.61
C THR A 12 28.62 9.17 14.37
N LEU A 13 27.46 8.56 14.52
CA LEU A 13 26.64 8.14 13.40
C LEU A 13 26.34 9.40 12.59
N VAL A 14 27.02 9.56 11.47
CA VAL A 14 26.66 10.56 10.46
C VAL A 14 25.35 10.09 9.87
N THR A 15 24.23 10.58 10.41
CA THR A 15 22.92 10.34 9.86
C THR A 15 22.84 11.03 8.51
N GLN A 16 22.67 10.27 7.43
CA GLN A 16 22.42 10.87 6.11
C GLN A 16 21.10 11.68 6.15
N PRO A 17 21.03 12.80 5.41
CA PRO A 17 19.78 13.52 5.24
C PRO A 17 18.68 12.59 4.70
N LEU A 18 17.46 12.73 5.20
CA LEU A 18 16.36 11.81 4.90
C LEU A 18 16.04 11.68 3.41
N THR A 19 16.23 12.76 2.65
CA THR A 19 15.92 12.81 1.21
C THR A 19 17.12 12.46 0.31
N VAL A 20 18.27 12.14 0.90
CA VAL A 20 19.44 11.64 0.14
C VAL A 20 19.28 10.13 -0.04
N LEU A 21 19.06 9.72 -1.26
CA LEU A 21 18.95 8.31 -1.65
C LEU A 21 20.33 7.69 -1.82
N SER A 22 20.47 6.41 -1.48
CA SER A 22 21.63 5.62 -1.88
C SER A 22 21.67 5.46 -3.40
N GLU A 23 22.78 4.97 -3.94
CA GLU A 23 22.91 4.69 -5.37
C GLU A 23 21.85 3.66 -5.82
N GLU A 24 21.66 2.59 -5.06
CA GLU A 24 20.65 1.55 -5.31
C GLU A 24 19.23 2.12 -5.29
N GLU A 25 18.88 2.88 -4.26
CA GLU A 25 17.57 3.54 -4.14
C GLU A 25 17.32 4.52 -5.29
N SER A 26 18.33 5.26 -5.70
CA SER A 26 18.24 6.21 -6.80
C SER A 26 18.03 5.52 -8.14
N LEU A 27 18.76 4.43 -8.42
CA LEU A 27 18.60 3.62 -9.62
C LEU A 27 17.23 2.94 -9.65
N PHE A 28 16.79 2.39 -8.53
CA PHE A 28 15.47 1.77 -8.42
C PHE A 28 14.35 2.79 -8.68
N ALA A 29 14.37 3.94 -8.01
CA ALA A 29 13.37 5.00 -8.22
C ALA A 29 13.36 5.50 -9.67
N ALA A 30 14.55 5.69 -10.28
CA ALA A 30 14.66 6.10 -11.68
C ALA A 30 14.06 5.05 -12.64
N SER A 31 14.29 3.76 -12.39
CA SER A 31 13.74 2.66 -13.19
C SER A 31 12.20 2.59 -13.10
N VAL A 32 11.64 2.76 -11.89
CA VAL A 32 10.19 2.81 -11.70
C VAL A 32 9.58 4.03 -12.40
N ARG A 33 10.25 5.18 -12.32
CA ARG A 33 9.83 6.41 -13.02
C ARG A 33 9.82 6.23 -14.53
N GLU A 34 10.89 5.66 -15.10
CA GLU A 34 10.98 5.38 -16.54
C GLU A 34 9.83 4.46 -16.99
N PHE A 35 9.58 3.39 -16.26
CA PHE A 35 8.44 2.51 -16.50
C PHE A 35 7.11 3.26 -16.45
N ALA A 36 6.88 4.08 -15.42
CA ALA A 36 5.63 4.82 -15.27
C ALA A 36 5.40 5.82 -16.42
N GLU A 37 6.43 6.57 -16.82
CA GLU A 37 6.36 7.54 -17.91
C GLU A 37 6.19 6.86 -19.29
N ALA A 38 6.89 5.75 -19.53
CA ALA A 38 6.85 5.08 -20.83
C ALA A 38 5.60 4.21 -21.02
N GLU A 39 5.20 3.47 -19.99
CA GLU A 39 4.24 2.38 -20.12
C GLU A 39 2.88 2.66 -19.47
N ILE A 40 2.80 3.58 -18.50
CA ILE A 40 1.54 3.92 -17.80
C ILE A 40 0.98 5.22 -18.35
N LYS A 41 1.79 6.28 -18.42
CA LYS A 41 1.36 7.63 -18.79
C LYS A 41 0.51 7.73 -20.08
N PRO A 42 0.83 7.01 -21.17
CA PRO A 42 0.03 7.06 -22.41
C PRO A 42 -1.42 6.59 -22.23
N TYR A 43 -1.69 5.78 -21.20
CA TYR A 43 -2.97 5.11 -20.97
C TYR A 43 -3.77 5.65 -19.77
N VAL A 44 -3.23 6.61 -19.01
CA VAL A 44 -3.88 7.15 -17.80
C VAL A 44 -5.32 7.58 -18.06
N ARG A 45 -5.53 8.38 -19.13
CA ARG A 45 -6.86 8.88 -19.48
C ARG A 45 -7.81 7.75 -19.89
N GLU A 46 -7.35 6.83 -20.73
CA GLU A 46 -8.12 5.66 -21.15
C GLU A 46 -8.56 4.81 -19.95
N MET A 47 -7.63 4.51 -19.03
CA MET A 47 -7.91 3.72 -17.83
C MET A 47 -8.90 4.43 -16.90
N ASP A 48 -8.77 5.74 -16.73
CA ASP A 48 -9.69 6.51 -15.88
C ASP A 48 -11.10 6.57 -16.49
N GLU A 49 -11.23 6.83 -17.80
CA GLU A 49 -12.51 6.84 -18.52
C GLU A 49 -13.17 5.45 -18.52
N ALA A 50 -12.38 4.39 -18.74
CA ALA A 50 -12.85 3.01 -18.72
C ALA A 50 -13.09 2.48 -17.29
N GLN A 51 -12.62 3.21 -16.28
CA GLN A 51 -12.63 2.79 -14.87
C GLN A 51 -11.99 1.41 -14.64
N LYS A 52 -10.91 1.12 -15.35
CA LYS A 52 -10.29 -0.22 -15.33
C LYS A 52 -8.78 -0.12 -15.57
N LEU A 53 -8.01 -0.83 -14.77
CA LEU A 53 -6.58 -1.02 -15.02
C LEU A 53 -6.37 -1.92 -16.24
N ARG A 54 -5.36 -1.61 -17.03
CA ARG A 54 -4.94 -2.46 -18.15
C ARG A 54 -4.19 -3.68 -17.62
N PRO A 55 -4.60 -4.91 -18.01
CA PRO A 55 -3.93 -6.13 -17.57
C PRO A 55 -2.45 -6.17 -17.93
N GLU A 56 -2.07 -5.58 -19.07
CA GLU A 56 -0.70 -5.54 -19.55
C GLU A 56 0.21 -4.70 -18.62
N ILE A 57 -0.31 -3.62 -18.05
CA ILE A 57 0.42 -2.81 -17.06
C ILE A 57 0.62 -3.59 -15.77
N LEU A 58 -0.41 -4.31 -15.31
CA LEU A 58 -0.30 -5.15 -14.12
C LEU A 58 0.70 -6.29 -14.33
N ALA A 59 0.70 -6.93 -15.50
CA ALA A 59 1.68 -7.96 -15.85
C ALA A 59 3.13 -7.41 -15.78
N LYS A 60 3.37 -6.21 -16.32
CA LYS A 60 4.68 -5.55 -16.23
C LYS A 60 5.06 -5.20 -14.80
N CYS A 61 4.11 -4.82 -13.93
CA CYS A 61 4.40 -4.63 -12.51
C CYS A 61 4.91 -5.92 -11.85
N PHE A 62 4.39 -7.08 -12.22
CA PHE A 62 4.92 -8.38 -11.76
C PHE A 62 6.32 -8.65 -12.34
N GLU A 63 6.49 -8.49 -13.65
CA GLU A 63 7.79 -8.71 -14.34
C GLU A 63 8.92 -7.85 -13.76
N LEU A 64 8.61 -6.63 -13.33
CA LEU A 64 9.56 -5.70 -12.71
C LEU A 64 9.73 -5.92 -11.20
N GLY A 65 9.07 -6.92 -10.60
CA GLY A 65 9.15 -7.22 -9.17
C GLY A 65 8.45 -6.19 -8.27
N LEU A 66 7.65 -5.26 -8.84
CA LEU A 66 6.96 -4.21 -8.07
C LEU A 66 5.81 -4.75 -7.22
N MET A 67 5.33 -5.96 -7.51
CA MET A 67 4.24 -6.58 -6.75
C MET A 67 4.73 -7.35 -5.52
N GLY A 68 6.06 -7.50 -5.31
CA GLY A 68 6.66 -8.20 -4.17
C GLY A 68 8.03 -7.60 -3.82
N ILE A 69 8.05 -6.36 -3.32
CA ILE A 69 9.31 -5.62 -3.12
C ILE A 69 10.08 -6.12 -1.89
N GLU A 70 9.41 -6.28 -0.74
CA GLU A 70 10.09 -6.65 0.52
C GLU A 70 10.40 -8.16 0.66
N PRO A 71 9.58 -9.13 0.18
CA PRO A 71 9.92 -10.54 0.29
C PRO A 71 11.23 -10.88 -0.43
N GLY A 72 11.99 -11.84 0.14
CA GLY A 72 13.22 -12.33 -0.48
C GLY A 72 12.96 -13.19 -1.72
N GLU A 73 14.06 -13.48 -2.44
CA GLU A 73 14.03 -14.29 -3.66
C GLU A 73 13.45 -15.70 -3.45
N GLU A 74 13.56 -16.25 -2.23
CA GLU A 74 12.97 -17.54 -1.85
C GLU A 74 11.45 -17.57 -1.97
N TYR A 75 10.80 -16.40 -1.95
CA TYR A 75 9.37 -16.23 -2.18
C TYR A 75 9.07 -15.55 -3.54
N GLY A 76 10.08 -15.40 -4.39
CA GLY A 76 9.92 -14.74 -5.69
C GLY A 76 9.76 -13.21 -5.60
N GLY A 77 10.13 -12.62 -4.48
CA GLY A 77 10.17 -11.17 -4.28
C GLY A 77 11.54 -10.57 -4.65
N SER A 78 11.66 -9.25 -4.51
CA SER A 78 12.86 -8.51 -4.90
C SER A 78 13.89 -8.34 -3.77
N GLY A 79 13.55 -8.69 -2.52
CA GLY A 79 14.44 -8.55 -1.35
C GLY A 79 14.78 -7.10 -0.99
N GLY A 80 13.96 -6.15 -1.42
CA GLY A 80 14.13 -4.73 -1.15
C GLY A 80 13.69 -4.34 0.27
N THR A 81 13.75 -3.03 0.55
CA THR A 81 13.31 -2.46 1.82
C THR A 81 11.89 -1.90 1.73
N PHE A 82 11.26 -1.63 2.86
CA PHE A 82 9.98 -0.92 2.90
C PHE A 82 10.11 0.51 2.33
N PHE A 83 11.24 1.15 2.54
CA PHE A 83 11.50 2.44 1.96
C PHE A 83 11.53 2.38 0.42
N MET A 84 12.10 1.33 -0.18
CA MET A 84 12.04 1.10 -1.62
C MET A 84 10.59 0.88 -2.09
N ALA A 85 9.76 0.17 -1.32
CA ALA A 85 8.34 0.07 -1.63
C ALA A 85 7.66 1.45 -1.64
N CYS A 86 7.98 2.32 -0.68
CA CYS A 86 7.48 3.70 -0.67
C CYS A 86 7.96 4.51 -1.89
N LEU A 87 9.22 4.36 -2.32
CA LEU A 87 9.73 5.00 -3.54
C LEU A 87 8.98 4.53 -4.79
N ALA A 88 8.73 3.23 -4.92
CA ALA A 88 7.96 2.70 -6.04
C ALA A 88 6.53 3.27 -6.06
N ILE A 89 5.85 3.29 -4.92
CA ILE A 89 4.51 3.84 -4.77
C ILE A 89 4.47 5.33 -5.15
N GLU A 90 5.46 6.11 -4.70
CA GLU A 90 5.60 7.54 -5.02
C GLU A 90 5.78 7.77 -6.52
N GLU A 91 6.74 7.07 -7.15
CA GLU A 91 7.04 7.27 -8.57
C GLU A 91 5.88 6.80 -9.49
N LEU A 92 5.20 5.72 -9.14
CA LEU A 92 3.99 5.29 -9.84
C LEU A 92 2.87 6.32 -9.69
N ALA A 93 2.62 6.82 -8.46
CA ALA A 93 1.55 7.77 -8.17
C ALA A 93 1.77 9.13 -8.82
N ARG A 94 3.01 9.52 -9.08
CA ARG A 94 3.38 10.72 -9.81
C ARG A 94 2.77 10.73 -11.22
N VAL A 95 2.55 9.55 -11.80
CA VAL A 95 1.97 9.35 -13.13
C VAL A 95 0.52 8.89 -13.05
N ASP A 96 0.24 7.83 -12.28
CA ASP A 96 -1.11 7.28 -12.09
C ASP A 96 -1.30 6.70 -10.67
N PRO A 97 -2.09 7.38 -9.83
CA PRO A 97 -2.38 6.88 -8.49
C PRO A 97 -3.24 5.59 -8.48
N ALA A 98 -3.89 5.21 -9.59
CA ALA A 98 -4.68 3.98 -9.64
C ALA A 98 -3.79 2.73 -9.76
N VAL A 99 -2.72 2.79 -10.56
CA VAL A 99 -1.70 1.73 -10.60
C VAL A 99 -0.95 1.71 -9.28
N SER A 100 -0.56 2.89 -8.76
CA SER A 100 0.16 3.01 -7.50
C SER A 100 -0.59 2.36 -6.33
N VAL A 101 -1.90 2.62 -6.15
CA VAL A 101 -2.66 2.03 -5.03
C VAL A 101 -2.81 0.52 -5.16
N CYS A 102 -2.81 -0.02 -6.38
CA CYS A 102 -2.81 -1.46 -6.59
C CYS A 102 -1.52 -2.10 -6.05
N VAL A 103 -0.38 -1.51 -6.37
CA VAL A 103 0.95 -1.92 -5.89
C VAL A 103 1.08 -1.71 -4.38
N ASP A 104 0.61 -0.55 -3.87
CA ASP A 104 0.63 -0.22 -2.44
C ASP A 104 -0.11 -1.27 -1.61
N VAL A 105 -1.39 -1.51 -1.88
CA VAL A 105 -2.22 -2.46 -1.12
C VAL A 105 -1.63 -3.87 -1.15
N ASN A 106 -1.09 -4.30 -2.32
CA ASN A 106 -0.46 -5.60 -2.42
C ASN A 106 0.78 -5.72 -1.52
N ASN A 107 1.67 -4.73 -1.52
CA ASN A 107 2.90 -4.74 -0.72
C ASN A 107 2.65 -4.43 0.75
N THR A 108 2.10 -3.25 1.07
CA THR A 108 2.09 -2.71 2.43
C THR A 108 1.03 -3.33 3.33
N LEU A 109 -0.06 -3.85 2.78
CA LEU A 109 -1.14 -4.47 3.55
C LEU A 109 -1.15 -5.99 3.42
N VAL A 110 -1.14 -6.52 2.19
CA VAL A 110 -1.32 -7.96 2.00
C VAL A 110 -0.01 -8.71 2.25
N ILE A 111 1.03 -8.43 1.49
CA ILE A 111 2.32 -9.12 1.62
C ILE A 111 2.89 -8.96 3.02
N ASN A 112 2.88 -7.74 3.57
CA ASN A 112 3.39 -7.50 4.91
C ASN A 112 2.60 -8.26 6.00
N ALA A 113 1.29 -8.44 5.81
CA ALA A 113 0.52 -9.29 6.71
C ALA A 113 0.97 -10.76 6.63
N PHE A 114 1.27 -11.28 5.43
CA PHE A 114 1.81 -12.63 5.28
C PHE A 114 3.23 -12.76 5.87
N VAL A 115 4.12 -11.83 5.58
CA VAL A 115 5.50 -11.83 6.10
C VAL A 115 5.52 -11.80 7.63
N ASN A 116 4.66 -11.00 8.25
CA ASN A 116 4.69 -10.78 9.69
C ASN A 116 3.90 -11.84 10.49
N TYR A 117 2.80 -12.40 9.93
CA TYR A 117 1.84 -13.18 10.71
C TYR A 117 1.54 -14.57 10.16
N ALA A 118 1.83 -14.87 8.89
CA ALA A 118 1.51 -16.16 8.32
C ALA A 118 2.39 -17.29 8.91
N SER A 119 1.82 -18.47 9.02
CA SER A 119 2.57 -19.71 9.27
C SER A 119 3.53 -19.99 8.10
N ALA A 120 4.55 -20.83 8.33
CA ALA A 120 5.47 -21.23 7.26
C ALA A 120 4.73 -21.78 6.03
N GLY A 121 3.75 -22.68 6.23
CA GLY A 121 2.97 -23.23 5.13
C GLY A 121 2.12 -22.21 4.36
N LEU A 122 1.58 -21.18 5.04
CA LEU A 122 0.87 -20.10 4.37
C LEU A 122 1.84 -19.19 3.58
N ARG A 123 3.03 -18.89 4.13
CA ARG A 123 4.05 -18.11 3.40
C ARG A 123 4.50 -18.84 2.14
N GLU A 124 4.86 -20.10 2.24
CA GLU A 124 5.29 -20.95 1.12
C GLU A 124 4.20 -21.06 0.04
N ARG A 125 2.92 -21.12 0.44
CA ARG A 125 1.79 -21.24 -0.48
C ARG A 125 1.41 -19.94 -1.17
N TYR A 126 1.44 -18.82 -0.46
CA TYR A 126 0.82 -17.58 -0.93
C TYR A 126 1.80 -16.48 -1.32
N LEU A 127 2.97 -16.35 -0.68
CA LEU A 127 3.91 -15.28 -1.03
C LEU A 127 4.42 -15.37 -2.47
N PRO A 128 4.82 -16.56 -3.01
CA PRO A 128 5.24 -16.65 -4.41
C PRO A 128 4.14 -16.21 -5.38
N ARG A 129 2.89 -16.58 -5.10
CA ARG A 129 1.75 -16.19 -5.91
C ARG A 129 1.48 -14.69 -5.85
N LEU A 130 1.55 -14.08 -4.66
CA LEU A 130 1.38 -12.64 -4.46
C LEU A 130 2.50 -11.81 -5.10
N CYS A 131 3.71 -12.34 -5.14
CA CYS A 131 4.86 -11.66 -5.75
C CYS A 131 4.87 -11.77 -7.28
N GLN A 132 4.35 -12.86 -7.87
CA GLN A 132 4.58 -13.19 -9.28
C GLN A 132 3.32 -13.43 -10.12
N GLU A 133 2.17 -13.75 -9.52
CA GLU A 133 1.03 -14.28 -10.28
C GLU A 133 -0.28 -13.56 -10.05
N THR A 134 -0.56 -13.13 -8.81
CA THR A 134 -1.88 -12.60 -8.44
C THR A 134 -1.81 -11.48 -7.43
N ILE A 135 -2.80 -10.61 -7.50
CA ILE A 135 -2.93 -9.45 -6.63
C ILE A 135 -3.68 -9.85 -5.36
N GLY A 136 -3.33 -9.23 -4.24
CA GLY A 136 -4.03 -9.37 -2.99
C GLY A 136 -4.97 -8.20 -2.68
N ALA A 137 -5.97 -8.46 -1.85
CA ALA A 137 -6.89 -7.46 -1.32
C ALA A 137 -7.03 -7.56 0.20
N TYR A 138 -7.23 -6.41 0.85
CA TYR A 138 -7.34 -6.31 2.31
C TYR A 138 -8.76 -5.94 2.71
N CYS A 139 -9.47 -6.87 3.38
CA CYS A 139 -10.92 -6.84 3.50
C CYS A 139 -11.36 -6.65 4.95
N LEU A 140 -11.23 -5.43 5.48
CA LEU A 140 -11.62 -5.07 6.83
C LEU A 140 -12.99 -4.36 6.87
N SER A 141 -13.16 -3.30 6.07
CA SER A 141 -14.29 -2.37 6.14
C SER A 141 -15.63 -3.00 5.75
N GLU A 142 -16.69 -2.53 6.42
CA GLU A 142 -18.09 -2.88 6.14
C GLU A 142 -18.94 -1.60 6.10
N ALA A 143 -20.16 -1.66 5.61
CA ALA A 143 -21.05 -0.51 5.53
C ALA A 143 -21.27 0.18 6.90
N GLY A 144 -21.35 -0.59 7.98
CA GLY A 144 -21.49 -0.10 9.36
C GLY A 144 -20.18 -0.03 10.16
N SER A 145 -19.04 -0.37 9.56
CA SER A 145 -17.74 -0.49 10.26
C SER A 145 -16.64 0.11 9.41
N GLY A 146 -16.54 1.44 9.43
CA GLY A 146 -15.47 2.22 8.79
C GLY A 146 -14.47 2.71 9.85
N SER A 147 -14.70 3.90 10.42
CA SER A 147 -13.87 4.45 11.51
C SER A 147 -13.89 3.58 12.76
N ASP A 148 -15.04 3.01 13.10
CA ASP A 148 -15.16 1.96 14.11
C ASP A 148 -14.88 0.58 13.46
N ALA A 149 -13.62 0.35 13.14
CA ALA A 149 -13.18 -0.78 12.33
C ALA A 149 -13.43 -2.16 12.97
N PHE A 150 -13.65 -2.20 14.28
CA PHE A 150 -13.86 -3.45 15.02
C PHE A 150 -15.33 -3.74 15.37
N ALA A 151 -16.27 -2.87 14.95
CA ALA A 151 -17.70 -3.12 15.00
C ALA A 151 -18.20 -3.98 13.82
N LEU A 152 -17.31 -4.73 13.18
CA LEU A 152 -17.62 -5.55 12.00
C LEU A 152 -18.68 -6.63 12.30
N GLN A 153 -19.54 -6.85 11.31
CA GLN A 153 -20.68 -7.78 11.39
C GLN A 153 -20.43 -9.12 10.70
N THR A 154 -19.41 -9.20 9.82
CA THR A 154 -19.04 -10.46 9.17
C THR A 154 -18.68 -11.51 10.21
N ARG A 155 -19.33 -12.66 10.12
CA ARG A 155 -19.21 -13.78 11.08
C ARG A 155 -18.38 -14.90 10.50
N ALA A 156 -17.67 -15.60 11.38
CA ALA A 156 -17.08 -16.88 11.09
C ALA A 156 -17.62 -17.92 12.09
N GLU A 157 -17.83 -19.15 11.64
CA GLU A 157 -18.25 -20.29 12.45
C GLU A 157 -17.24 -21.42 12.24
N ASP A 158 -16.82 -22.05 13.33
CA ASP A 158 -15.89 -23.20 13.28
C ASP A 158 -16.67 -24.49 13.03
N LEU A 159 -16.45 -25.11 11.87
CA LEU A 159 -17.04 -26.39 11.48
C LEU A 159 -16.08 -27.59 11.61
N GLY A 160 -15.00 -27.43 12.36
CA GLY A 160 -13.95 -28.43 12.54
C GLY A 160 -12.88 -28.38 11.45
N ALA A 161 -13.11 -28.92 10.28
CA ALA A 161 -12.15 -28.90 9.17
C ALA A 161 -12.10 -27.56 8.40
N HIS A 162 -13.15 -26.76 8.48
CA HIS A 162 -13.30 -25.48 7.79
C HIS A 162 -13.90 -24.42 8.72
N TYR A 163 -13.75 -23.17 8.35
CA TYR A 163 -14.57 -22.09 8.84
C TYR A 163 -15.61 -21.73 7.80
N ARG A 164 -16.81 -21.33 8.24
CA ARG A 164 -17.88 -20.81 7.41
C ARG A 164 -17.99 -19.31 7.63
N LEU A 165 -17.79 -18.51 6.60
CA LEU A 165 -17.88 -17.06 6.66
C LEU A 165 -19.20 -16.60 6.05
N ASN A 166 -19.88 -15.67 6.75
CA ASN A 166 -21.10 -15.00 6.32
C ASN A 166 -21.00 -13.49 6.59
N GLY A 167 -21.28 -12.69 5.55
CA GLY A 167 -21.26 -11.24 5.66
C GLY A 167 -20.88 -10.54 4.36
N ARG A 168 -20.55 -9.25 4.50
CA ARG A 168 -20.19 -8.39 3.37
C ARG A 168 -19.05 -7.45 3.74
N LYS A 169 -18.13 -7.24 2.81
CA LYS A 169 -17.09 -6.23 2.92
C LYS A 169 -17.33 -5.14 1.88
N MET A 170 -17.04 -3.89 2.25
CA MET A 170 -17.29 -2.71 1.42
C MET A 170 -16.01 -1.97 1.14
N TRP A 171 -15.97 -1.31 -0.04
CA TRP A 171 -14.89 -0.44 -0.49
C TRP A 171 -13.53 -1.13 -0.54
N ILE A 172 -13.51 -2.37 -1.01
CA ILE A 172 -12.29 -3.17 -1.08
C ILE A 172 -11.51 -2.83 -2.35
N THR A 173 -10.34 -2.25 -2.16
CA THR A 173 -9.36 -1.99 -3.22
C THR A 173 -8.86 -3.32 -3.79
N ASN A 174 -8.62 -3.37 -5.10
CA ASN A 174 -8.22 -4.56 -5.85
C ASN A 174 -9.28 -5.68 -5.88
N GLY A 175 -10.51 -5.44 -5.45
CA GLY A 175 -11.48 -6.53 -5.31
C GLY A 175 -11.82 -7.26 -6.60
N ASN A 176 -11.75 -6.59 -7.77
CA ASN A 176 -11.94 -7.23 -9.07
C ASN A 176 -10.70 -8.00 -9.55
N GLU A 177 -9.54 -7.44 -9.34
CA GLU A 177 -8.25 -7.94 -9.82
C GLU A 177 -7.69 -9.05 -8.92
N ALA A 178 -7.95 -8.96 -7.60
CA ALA A 178 -7.37 -9.86 -6.63
C ALA A 178 -7.81 -11.32 -6.79
N GLY A 179 -6.86 -12.22 -6.56
CA GLY A 179 -7.11 -13.66 -6.41
C GLY A 179 -7.03 -14.14 -4.96
N ILE A 180 -6.40 -13.34 -4.07
CA ILE A 180 -6.18 -13.65 -2.65
C ILE A 180 -6.70 -12.49 -1.80
N PHE A 181 -7.45 -12.80 -0.74
CA PHE A 181 -8.12 -11.81 0.10
C PHE A 181 -7.82 -12.09 1.57
N ILE A 182 -7.34 -11.09 2.32
CA ILE A 182 -7.24 -11.15 3.78
C ILE A 182 -8.56 -10.62 4.33
N VAL A 183 -9.36 -11.50 4.93
CA VAL A 183 -10.72 -11.21 5.38
C VAL A 183 -10.79 -11.26 6.91
N PHE A 184 -11.26 -10.17 7.52
CA PHE A 184 -11.48 -10.11 8.97
C PHE A 184 -12.93 -10.45 9.29
N ALA A 185 -13.13 -11.49 10.10
CA ALA A 185 -14.45 -11.92 10.54
C ALA A 185 -14.47 -12.22 12.05
N ASN A 186 -15.60 -12.05 12.69
CA ASN A 186 -15.74 -12.29 14.13
C ASN A 186 -16.19 -13.72 14.39
N LEU A 187 -15.32 -14.52 14.99
CA LEU A 187 -15.54 -15.91 15.35
C LEU A 187 -16.25 -16.05 16.70
N ASP A 188 -16.07 -15.08 17.61
CA ASP A 188 -16.67 -15.07 18.95
C ASP A 188 -17.13 -13.66 19.32
N PRO A 189 -18.38 -13.30 18.95
CA PRO A 189 -18.92 -11.97 19.23
C PRO A 189 -18.98 -11.59 20.71
N ALA A 190 -19.09 -12.57 21.59
CA ALA A 190 -19.13 -12.32 23.04
C ALA A 190 -17.80 -11.74 23.55
N LYS A 191 -16.69 -11.98 22.84
CA LYS A 191 -15.38 -11.41 23.15
C LYS A 191 -15.15 -10.02 22.51
N GLY A 192 -16.15 -9.44 21.83
CA GLY A 192 -16.01 -8.17 21.12
C GLY A 192 -14.89 -8.23 20.07
N TYR A 193 -14.00 -7.22 20.03
CA TYR A 193 -12.89 -7.16 19.09
C TYR A 193 -11.87 -8.32 19.23
N LYS A 194 -11.80 -8.94 20.40
CA LYS A 194 -10.93 -10.12 20.66
C LYS A 194 -11.49 -11.42 20.07
N GLY A 195 -12.69 -11.40 19.50
CA GLY A 195 -13.22 -12.50 18.70
C GLY A 195 -12.86 -12.42 17.21
N ILE A 196 -12.29 -11.29 16.76
CA ILE A 196 -11.91 -11.07 15.37
C ILE A 196 -10.71 -11.92 14.99
N THR A 197 -10.86 -12.66 13.88
CA THR A 197 -9.83 -13.51 13.28
C THR A 197 -9.61 -13.09 11.84
N ALA A 198 -8.37 -13.17 11.36
CA ALA A 198 -8.03 -12.93 9.96
C ALA A 198 -7.97 -14.25 9.19
N PHE A 199 -8.57 -14.31 8.03
CA PHE A 199 -8.66 -15.48 7.15
C PHE A 199 -8.10 -15.18 5.78
N VAL A 200 -7.42 -16.14 5.17
CA VAL A 200 -7.00 -16.08 3.77
C VAL A 200 -8.07 -16.75 2.93
N VAL A 201 -8.72 -15.98 2.06
CA VAL A 201 -9.77 -16.44 1.15
C VAL A 201 -9.25 -16.35 -0.28
N GLU A 202 -9.50 -17.38 -1.09
CA GLU A 202 -9.20 -17.34 -2.53
C GLU A 202 -10.47 -17.05 -3.35
N LYS A 203 -10.31 -16.37 -4.49
CA LYS A 203 -11.43 -15.98 -5.37
C LYS A 203 -12.34 -17.14 -5.77
N GLY A 204 -11.76 -18.35 -5.86
CA GLY A 204 -12.49 -19.57 -6.25
C GLY A 204 -13.17 -20.32 -5.10
N PHE A 205 -13.13 -19.82 -3.87
CA PHE A 205 -13.76 -20.53 -2.74
C PHE A 205 -15.29 -20.51 -2.87
N PRO A 206 -15.96 -21.68 -2.64
CA PRO A 206 -17.41 -21.74 -2.62
C PRO A 206 -18.02 -20.73 -1.66
N GLY A 207 -19.06 -20.02 -2.08
CA GLY A 207 -19.73 -19.00 -1.28
C GLY A 207 -19.05 -17.63 -1.26
N PHE A 208 -17.94 -17.44 -1.97
CA PHE A 208 -17.32 -16.13 -2.18
C PHE A 208 -17.71 -15.53 -3.52
N SER A 209 -18.03 -14.24 -3.54
CA SER A 209 -18.23 -13.51 -4.79
C SER A 209 -17.88 -12.04 -4.67
N VAL A 210 -17.49 -11.43 -5.80
CA VAL A 210 -17.25 -9.99 -5.92
C VAL A 210 -18.57 -9.33 -6.31
N GLY A 211 -18.99 -8.35 -5.52
CA GLY A 211 -20.21 -7.61 -5.72
C GLY A 211 -20.03 -6.36 -6.55
N LYS A 212 -20.80 -5.32 -6.21
CA LYS A 212 -20.81 -4.05 -6.93
C LYS A 212 -19.44 -3.37 -6.91
N LYS A 213 -19.01 -2.85 -8.06
CA LYS A 213 -17.91 -1.91 -8.16
C LYS A 213 -18.43 -0.49 -7.93
N GLU A 214 -17.71 0.30 -7.15
CA GLU A 214 -18.05 1.70 -6.88
C GLU A 214 -17.66 2.61 -8.04
N ASP A 215 -18.56 3.55 -8.37
CA ASP A 215 -18.27 4.69 -9.27
C ASP A 215 -17.67 5.82 -8.43
N LYS A 216 -16.39 6.09 -8.64
CA LYS A 216 -15.61 7.02 -7.81
C LYS A 216 -15.36 8.34 -8.51
N LEU A 217 -15.14 9.40 -7.72
CA LEU A 217 -14.78 10.74 -8.20
C LEU A 217 -13.35 10.78 -8.81
N GLY A 218 -12.42 10.03 -8.23
CA GLY A 218 -11.03 9.94 -8.68
C GLY A 218 -10.45 8.54 -8.45
N ILE A 219 -9.23 8.30 -8.96
CA ILE A 219 -8.56 6.99 -8.90
C ILE A 219 -9.48 5.91 -9.49
N ARG A 220 -10.17 6.24 -10.58
CA ARG A 220 -11.31 5.47 -11.08
C ARG A 220 -10.90 4.14 -11.69
N ALA A 221 -9.67 4.06 -12.22
CA ALA A 221 -9.14 2.83 -12.81
C ALA A 221 -8.90 1.74 -11.76
N SER A 222 -8.51 2.07 -10.52
CA SER A 222 -8.43 1.11 -9.42
C SER A 222 -9.83 0.62 -9.05
N SER A 223 -10.06 -0.70 -9.01
CA SER A 223 -11.33 -1.24 -8.55
C SER A 223 -11.52 -1.01 -7.05
N THR A 224 -12.74 -0.69 -6.68
CA THR A 224 -13.19 -0.59 -5.29
C THR A 224 -14.53 -1.29 -5.23
N THR A 225 -14.60 -2.44 -4.57
CA THR A 225 -15.77 -3.33 -4.68
C THR A 225 -16.36 -3.71 -3.35
N GLU A 226 -17.61 -4.16 -3.39
CA GLU A 226 -18.21 -5.00 -2.38
C GLU A 226 -17.71 -6.44 -2.54
N LEU A 227 -17.57 -7.16 -1.43
CA LEU A 227 -17.33 -8.60 -1.40
C LEU A 227 -18.42 -9.27 -0.59
N LEU A 228 -18.90 -10.42 -1.08
CA LEU A 228 -20.02 -11.17 -0.53
C LEU A 228 -19.51 -12.54 -0.06
N PHE A 229 -19.89 -12.90 1.14
CA PHE A 229 -19.64 -14.20 1.76
C PHE A 229 -20.98 -14.82 2.13
N ASP A 230 -21.36 -15.87 1.44
CA ASP A 230 -22.61 -16.61 1.65
C ASP A 230 -22.26 -18.08 1.85
N ASP A 231 -22.22 -18.51 3.11
CA ASP A 231 -21.69 -19.80 3.53
C ASP A 231 -20.30 -20.11 2.94
N CYS A 232 -19.44 -19.08 2.87
CA CYS A 232 -18.11 -19.22 2.28
C CYS A 232 -17.23 -20.15 3.13
N LEU A 233 -16.82 -21.28 2.54
CA LEU A 233 -16.00 -22.29 3.21
C LEU A 233 -14.52 -21.99 3.06
N VAL A 234 -13.85 -21.79 4.20
CA VAL A 234 -12.43 -21.47 4.30
C VAL A 234 -11.72 -22.60 5.05
N PRO A 235 -10.68 -23.22 4.47
CA PRO A 235 -9.92 -24.28 5.14
C PRO A 235 -9.37 -23.84 6.50
N LYS A 236 -9.27 -24.78 7.44
CA LYS A 236 -8.81 -24.51 8.82
C LYS A 236 -7.40 -23.90 8.86
N GLU A 237 -6.53 -24.34 7.97
CA GLU A 237 -5.16 -23.87 7.82
C GLU A 237 -5.05 -22.46 7.26
N ASN A 238 -6.12 -21.90 6.71
CA ASN A 238 -6.13 -20.55 6.13
C ASN A 238 -6.38 -19.44 7.17
N VAL A 239 -6.19 -19.69 8.44
CA VAL A 239 -6.14 -18.64 9.46
C VAL A 239 -4.81 -17.90 9.36
N LEU A 240 -4.86 -16.60 9.16
CA LEU A 240 -3.68 -15.74 9.17
C LEU A 240 -3.38 -15.33 10.62
N GLY A 241 -2.24 -15.76 11.14
CA GLY A 241 -1.86 -15.60 12.55
C GLY A 241 -2.63 -16.53 13.48
N GLU A 242 -3.10 -15.99 14.60
CA GLU A 242 -3.80 -16.73 15.64
C GLU A 242 -5.30 -16.40 15.67
N VAL A 243 -6.12 -17.40 16.00
CA VAL A 243 -7.55 -17.20 16.24
C VAL A 243 -7.77 -16.15 17.34
N GLY A 244 -8.65 -15.19 17.07
CA GLY A 244 -8.96 -14.09 17.99
C GLY A 244 -7.90 -12.99 18.06
N LYS A 245 -6.88 -13.02 17.21
CA LYS A 245 -5.83 -12.00 17.12
C LYS A 245 -5.90 -11.15 15.84
N GLY A 246 -6.95 -11.30 15.03
CA GLY A 246 -7.11 -10.54 13.79
C GLY A 246 -7.10 -9.03 14.01
N TYR A 247 -7.65 -8.53 15.12
CA TYR A 247 -7.60 -7.12 15.46
C TYR A 247 -6.16 -6.56 15.57
N LYS A 248 -5.24 -7.36 16.09
CA LYS A 248 -3.82 -6.99 16.20
C LYS A 248 -3.20 -6.85 14.81
N ILE A 249 -3.42 -7.85 13.94
CA ILE A 249 -2.99 -7.82 12.54
C ILE A 249 -3.53 -6.57 11.85
N ALA A 250 -4.83 -6.27 12.03
CA ALA A 250 -5.45 -5.10 11.43
C ALA A 250 -4.79 -3.78 11.86
N ILE A 251 -4.51 -3.59 13.14
CA ILE A 251 -3.88 -2.36 13.66
C ILE A 251 -2.45 -2.22 13.11
N GLU A 252 -1.66 -3.28 13.18
CA GLU A 252 -0.24 -3.23 12.83
C GLU A 252 -0.02 -3.03 11.34
N THR A 253 -0.73 -3.78 10.48
CA THR A 253 -0.65 -3.59 9.02
C THR A 253 -1.17 -2.22 8.56
N LEU A 254 -2.23 -1.69 9.18
CA LEU A 254 -2.73 -0.35 8.86
C LEU A 254 -1.74 0.77 9.25
N ASN A 255 -0.83 0.57 10.20
CA ASN A 255 0.23 1.54 10.47
C ASN A 255 1.22 1.61 9.30
N GLU A 256 1.57 0.48 8.70
CA GLU A 256 2.42 0.42 7.50
C GLU A 256 1.69 1.00 6.27
N GLY A 257 0.43 0.62 6.06
CA GLY A 257 -0.40 1.18 5.00
C GLY A 257 -0.62 2.70 5.09
N ARG A 258 -0.52 3.32 6.29
CA ARG A 258 -0.53 4.78 6.42
C ARG A 258 0.68 5.42 5.74
N ILE A 259 1.85 4.80 5.83
CA ILE A 259 3.05 5.30 5.16
C ILE A 259 2.92 5.12 3.65
N GLY A 260 2.45 3.94 3.18
CA GLY A 260 2.21 3.66 1.78
C GLY A 260 1.26 4.67 1.12
N ILE A 261 0.07 4.90 1.74
CA ILE A 261 -0.86 5.90 1.21
C ILE A 261 -0.31 7.32 1.31
N GLY A 262 0.56 7.63 2.29
CA GLY A 262 1.30 8.87 2.36
C GLY A 262 2.24 9.04 1.17
N ALA A 263 2.99 7.99 0.80
CA ALA A 263 3.86 7.97 -0.37
C ALA A 263 3.04 8.13 -1.68
N GLN A 264 1.88 7.48 -1.79
CA GLN A 264 0.99 7.65 -2.93
C GLN A 264 0.52 9.11 -3.07
N MET A 265 0.07 9.75 -2.00
CA MET A 265 -0.40 11.13 -2.05
C MET A 265 0.74 12.11 -2.32
N LEU A 266 1.94 11.82 -1.81
CA LEU A 266 3.15 12.57 -2.13
C LEU A 266 3.48 12.52 -3.63
N GLY A 267 3.47 11.32 -4.23
CA GLY A 267 3.69 11.13 -5.66
C GLY A 267 2.66 11.87 -6.51
N LEU A 268 1.38 11.75 -6.17
CA LEU A 268 0.29 12.47 -6.84
C LEU A 268 0.49 13.99 -6.75
N ALA A 269 0.84 14.51 -5.57
CA ALA A 269 1.09 15.93 -5.37
C ALA A 269 2.30 16.40 -6.19
N GLN A 270 3.37 15.61 -6.25
CA GLN A 270 4.57 15.89 -7.05
C GLN A 270 4.23 15.95 -8.54
N GLY A 271 3.50 14.97 -9.08
CA GLY A 271 3.09 14.93 -10.49
C GLY A 271 2.19 16.11 -10.87
N ALA A 272 1.24 16.46 -9.99
CA ALA A 272 0.37 17.61 -10.18
C ALA A 272 1.16 18.93 -10.16
N PHE A 273 2.12 19.08 -9.24
CA PHE A 273 3.00 20.25 -9.17
C PHE A 273 3.85 20.40 -10.44
N GLU A 274 4.46 19.35 -10.92
CA GLU A 274 5.29 19.35 -12.14
C GLU A 274 4.47 19.70 -13.39
N SER A 275 3.27 19.14 -13.51
CA SER A 275 2.34 19.46 -14.59
C SER A 275 1.93 20.94 -14.57
N ALA A 276 1.63 21.47 -13.37
CA ALA A 276 1.31 22.89 -13.19
C ALA A 276 2.50 23.78 -13.52
N LEU A 277 3.70 23.44 -13.05
CA LEU A 277 4.93 24.19 -13.31
C LEU A 277 5.26 24.25 -14.82
N SER A 278 5.13 23.13 -15.52
CA SER A 278 5.33 23.07 -16.97
C SER A 278 4.32 23.95 -17.70
N TYR A 279 3.04 23.77 -17.39
CA TYR A 279 1.98 24.54 -18.00
C TYR A 279 2.13 26.06 -17.80
N THR A 280 2.52 26.51 -16.59
CA THR A 280 2.68 27.94 -16.30
C THR A 280 3.83 28.59 -17.09
N LYS A 281 4.84 27.82 -17.51
CA LYS A 281 5.93 28.29 -18.37
C LYS A 281 5.51 28.41 -19.84
N GLU A 282 4.56 27.61 -20.29
CA GLU A 282 4.09 27.57 -21.68
C GLU A 282 2.93 28.56 -21.93
N ARG A 283 1.98 28.62 -20.98
CA ARG A 283 0.79 29.45 -21.10
C ARG A 283 1.15 30.91 -20.98
N LYS A 284 0.73 31.72 -21.97
CA LYS A 284 0.97 33.17 -22.00
C LYS A 284 -0.34 33.96 -21.83
N GLN A 285 -0.31 35.01 -21.03
CA GLN A 285 -1.33 36.04 -20.91
C GLN A 285 -0.66 37.38 -20.65
N PHE A 286 -1.30 38.48 -21.13
CA PHE A 286 -0.75 39.83 -21.02
C PHE A 286 0.68 39.97 -21.58
N GLY A 287 0.99 39.22 -22.64
CA GLY A 287 2.27 39.27 -23.35
C GLY A 287 3.42 38.49 -22.74
N GLN A 288 3.24 37.77 -21.63
CA GLN A 288 4.30 37.00 -20.95
C GLN A 288 3.79 35.65 -20.47
N ALA A 289 4.70 34.76 -20.08
CA ALA A 289 4.33 33.49 -19.45
C ALA A 289 3.63 33.75 -18.09
N ILE A 290 2.63 32.91 -17.75
CA ILE A 290 1.92 33.13 -16.49
C ILE A 290 2.83 32.83 -15.28
N ALA A 291 3.91 32.07 -15.47
CA ALA A 291 4.96 31.87 -14.46
C ALA A 291 5.70 33.16 -14.08
N ASP A 292 5.64 34.22 -14.89
CA ASP A 292 6.33 35.49 -14.61
C ASP A 292 5.52 36.41 -13.68
N PHE A 293 4.26 36.06 -13.38
CA PHE A 293 3.44 36.81 -12.44
C PHE A 293 3.74 36.39 -11.00
N GLN A 294 4.02 37.35 -10.12
CA GLN A 294 4.34 37.07 -8.71
C GLN A 294 3.26 36.26 -7.99
N GLY A 295 1.97 36.50 -8.29
CA GLY A 295 0.87 35.72 -7.70
C GLY A 295 0.94 34.23 -8.02
N VAL A 296 1.41 33.86 -9.22
CA VAL A 296 1.63 32.46 -9.63
C VAL A 296 2.91 31.91 -9.00
N GLN A 297 4.00 32.70 -8.98
CA GLN A 297 5.27 32.30 -8.35
C GLN A 297 5.11 31.96 -6.88
N PHE A 298 4.34 32.77 -6.12
CA PHE A 298 4.10 32.51 -4.70
C PHE A 298 3.29 31.21 -4.48
N GLN A 299 2.31 30.93 -5.33
CA GLN A 299 1.56 29.66 -5.27
C GLN A 299 2.47 28.45 -5.59
N LEU A 300 3.31 28.53 -6.60
CA LEU A 300 4.27 27.49 -6.94
C LEU A 300 5.27 27.26 -5.80
N ALA A 301 5.79 28.32 -5.19
CA ALA A 301 6.70 28.21 -4.06
C ALA A 301 6.03 27.54 -2.83
N ASP A 302 4.78 27.92 -2.52
CA ASP A 302 4.01 27.31 -1.43
C ASP A 302 3.74 25.83 -1.68
N MET A 303 3.37 25.45 -2.92
CA MET A 303 3.19 24.04 -3.30
C MET A 303 4.50 23.25 -3.16
N ALA A 304 5.62 23.78 -3.64
CA ALA A 304 6.92 23.13 -3.54
C ALA A 304 7.31 22.84 -2.08
N VAL A 305 7.12 23.83 -1.19
CA VAL A 305 7.40 23.67 0.25
C VAL A 305 6.52 22.59 0.87
N LYS A 306 5.22 22.55 0.53
CA LYS A 306 4.29 21.55 1.06
C LYS A 306 4.63 20.12 0.57
N VAL A 307 4.99 19.95 -0.70
CA VAL A 307 5.41 18.66 -1.24
C VAL A 307 6.67 18.17 -0.54
N GLU A 308 7.67 19.05 -0.36
CA GLU A 308 8.92 18.66 0.30
C GLU A 308 8.71 18.36 1.80
N ALA A 309 7.87 19.11 2.49
CA ALA A 309 7.51 18.83 3.89
C ALA A 309 6.81 17.45 4.02
N ALA A 310 5.90 17.12 3.11
CA ALA A 310 5.27 15.80 3.07
C ALA A 310 6.28 14.68 2.80
N ARG A 311 7.22 14.90 1.85
CA ARG A 311 8.31 13.96 1.54
C ARG A 311 9.15 13.63 2.77
N LEU A 312 9.58 14.64 3.50
CA LEU A 312 10.36 14.47 4.73
C LEU A 312 9.62 13.63 5.77
N MET A 313 8.31 13.84 5.94
CA MET A 313 7.50 13.06 6.87
C MET A 313 7.33 11.60 6.43
N VAL A 314 7.04 11.36 5.15
CA VAL A 314 6.88 10.00 4.59
C VAL A 314 8.20 9.23 4.68
N TYR A 315 9.31 9.84 4.24
CA TYR A 315 10.62 9.21 4.24
C TYR A 315 11.09 8.91 5.65
N ASN A 316 10.89 9.83 6.60
CA ASN A 316 11.21 9.58 7.99
C ASN A 316 10.45 8.38 8.56
N ALA A 317 9.14 8.30 8.31
CA ALA A 317 8.32 7.18 8.79
C ALA A 317 8.76 5.84 8.19
N ALA A 318 9.06 5.80 6.88
CA ALA A 318 9.53 4.61 6.20
C ALA A 318 10.91 4.16 6.70
N ARG A 319 11.86 5.09 6.85
CA ARG A 319 13.19 4.81 7.40
C ARG A 319 13.14 4.30 8.86
N LEU A 320 12.24 4.84 9.68
CA LEU A 320 12.03 4.35 11.05
C LEU A 320 11.53 2.90 11.06
N LYS A 321 10.60 2.54 10.15
CA LYS A 321 10.14 1.17 10.00
C LYS A 321 11.29 0.23 9.62
N ASP A 322 12.07 0.57 8.61
CA ASP A 322 13.22 -0.24 8.19
C ASP A 322 14.26 -0.40 9.31
N ALA A 323 14.49 0.66 10.08
CA ALA A 323 15.36 0.63 11.25
C ALA A 323 14.75 -0.08 12.47
N ARG A 324 13.54 -0.65 12.36
CA ARG A 324 12.80 -1.31 13.45
C ARG A 324 12.61 -0.41 14.67
N GLN A 325 12.48 0.89 14.45
CA GLN A 325 12.17 1.88 15.48
C GLN A 325 10.66 2.09 15.58
N PRO A 326 10.13 2.58 16.71
CA PRO A 326 8.74 3.01 16.82
C PRO A 326 8.40 4.08 15.76
N PHE A 327 7.34 3.87 14.97
CA PHE A 327 6.95 4.74 13.85
C PHE A 327 5.45 5.07 13.78
N ILE A 328 4.65 4.61 14.74
CA ILE A 328 3.17 4.73 14.68
C ILE A 328 2.71 6.19 14.58
N LYS A 329 3.33 7.08 15.36
CA LYS A 329 3.05 8.52 15.36
C LYS A 329 3.47 9.15 14.02
N GLU A 330 4.66 8.82 13.56
CA GLU A 330 5.23 9.31 12.30
C GLU A 330 4.43 8.82 11.09
N ALA A 331 3.95 7.57 11.11
CA ALA A 331 3.04 7.03 10.10
C ALA A 331 1.70 7.80 10.05
N ALA A 332 1.15 8.15 11.21
CA ALA A 332 -0.07 8.96 11.27
C ALA A 332 0.14 10.38 10.71
N MET A 333 1.29 11.00 11.04
CA MET A 333 1.67 12.32 10.53
C MET A 333 1.93 12.30 9.02
N ALA A 334 2.62 11.26 8.52
CA ALA A 334 2.92 11.10 7.10
C ALA A 334 1.64 10.96 6.25
N LYS A 335 0.61 10.30 6.78
CA LYS A 335 -0.67 10.17 6.10
C LYS A 335 -1.48 11.47 6.06
N LEU A 336 -1.43 12.26 7.16
CA LEU A 336 -2.19 13.50 7.32
C LEU A 336 -1.73 14.58 6.35
#